data_034bdbbe4a360af65de9d41a49372d1b
#
_entry.id   034bdbbe4a360af65de9d41a49372d1b
#
_cell.length_a   1.000
_cell.length_b   1.000
_cell.length_c   1.000
_cell.angle_alpha   90.00
_cell.angle_beta   90.00
_cell.angle_gamma   90.00
#
_symmetry.space_group_name_H-M   'P 1'
#
loop_
_entity.id
_entity.type
_entity.pdbx_description
1 polymer ?
#
loop_
_entity_poly.entity_id
_entity_poly.type
_entity_poly.pdbx_seq_one_letter_code
_entity_poly.pdbx_strand_id
1 'polypeptide(L)'
;MLIEIGILIISYYGVKRNGKNAKNKNPEEGMSSKPKTESQTNQDSEDKVDCPKEQLQHYNKMALLSMGLSGIRQFIFPPLAPISLALYIYTAIPYMRDVEKALIKDKKIDVNVLFFVADILTLYVNQYFAASFGIWLMHTGKMSIEKAKDDSKKMISDVFEQIPQTAWILVDDVEVEVPIKDVKANDILVVQTGEVIPVDGVILEGLATIDQQSFTGESQPAEKGEGDCVFASTVILAGRINIKVLKSGRDTTLSSINDILIHSIDFKSKAQLKGEEWADKATLPMLGIAGILLPVVGPVATAVFINSHIGNRIRILAPLGTLNHITKASKKGILVKDGRAIESLCQVDTVLFDKTGTLTSEEPEVKRIIACGKYKENTILGYAAAAERRLTHPIARAILKKAEEVKLNIAEIGRASCRERV
;
A
#
# COMPACT_ATOMS: atom_id res chain seq x y z
N MET A 1 -41.12 21.95 -3.22
CA MET A 1 -39.74 22.44 -3.42
C MET A 1 -39.08 22.94 -2.15
N LEU A 2 -39.44 24.10 -1.54
CA LEU A 2 -38.90 24.51 -0.23
C LEU A 2 -39.09 23.45 0.85
N ILE A 3 -40.22 22.73 0.80
CA ILE A 3 -40.52 21.58 1.66
C ILE A 3 -39.53 20.41 1.39
N GLU A 4 -39.19 20.12 0.14
CA GLU A 4 -38.24 19.05 -0.22
C GLU A 4 -36.81 19.36 0.23
N ILE A 5 -36.37 20.61 0.09
CA ILE A 5 -35.08 21.07 0.62
C ILE A 5 -35.09 21.04 2.15
N GLY A 6 -36.18 21.45 2.78
CA GLY A 6 -36.38 21.34 4.23
C GLY A 6 -36.33 19.90 4.72
N ILE A 7 -36.97 18.96 4.00
CA ILE A 7 -36.93 17.51 4.29
C ILE A 7 -35.50 16.99 4.15
N LEU A 8 -34.73 17.43 3.15
CA LEU A 8 -33.36 17.05 2.94
C LEU A 8 -32.48 17.44 4.12
N ILE A 9 -32.59 18.68 4.58
CA ILE A 9 -31.85 19.19 5.75
C ILE A 9 -32.29 18.48 7.03
N ILE A 10 -33.60 18.32 7.28
CA ILE A 10 -34.15 17.66 8.47
C ILE A 10 -33.75 16.17 8.50
N SER A 11 -33.83 15.48 7.38
CA SER A 11 -33.41 14.07 7.27
C SER A 11 -31.91 13.89 7.54
N TYR A 12 -31.09 14.79 7.05
CA TYR A 12 -29.64 14.79 7.32
C TYR A 12 -29.34 14.94 8.82
N TYR A 13 -29.94 15.93 9.47
CA TYR A 13 -29.76 16.14 10.91
C TYR A 13 -30.37 15.02 11.76
N GLY A 14 -31.47 14.43 11.31
CA GLY A 14 -32.09 13.27 11.96
C GLY A 14 -31.19 12.03 11.96
N VAL A 15 -30.58 11.72 10.83
CA VAL A 15 -29.62 10.60 10.71
C VAL A 15 -28.37 10.87 11.55
N LYS A 16 -27.86 12.11 11.59
CA LYS A 16 -26.71 12.51 12.40
C LYS A 16 -27.00 12.36 13.90
N ARG A 17 -28.19 12.70 14.36
CA ARG A 17 -28.62 12.55 15.77
C ARG A 17 -28.72 11.08 16.18
N ASN A 18 -29.27 10.23 15.33
CA ASN A 18 -29.35 8.79 15.60
C ASN A 18 -27.98 8.11 15.58
N GLY A 19 -27.06 8.51 14.70
CA GLY A 19 -25.68 8.01 14.67
C GLY A 19 -24.87 8.36 15.93
N LYS A 20 -25.11 9.53 16.55
CA LYS A 20 -24.48 9.91 17.85
C LYS A 20 -25.05 9.09 19.01
N ASN A 21 -26.35 8.80 19.01
CA ASN A 21 -26.97 7.98 20.07
C ASN A 21 -26.57 6.51 20.00
N ALA A 22 -26.22 5.98 18.83
CA ALA A 22 -25.71 4.62 18.66
C ALA A 22 -24.25 4.48 19.16
N LYS A 23 -23.42 5.54 19.04
CA LYS A 23 -22.05 5.54 19.57
C LYS A 23 -21.97 5.70 21.09
N ASN A 24 -23.01 6.27 21.71
CA ASN A 24 -23.05 6.48 23.17
C ASN A 24 -23.60 5.26 23.95
N LYS A 25 -23.96 4.16 23.29
CA LYS A 25 -24.51 2.95 23.94
C LYS A 25 -23.50 1.85 24.24
N ASN A 26 -22.21 2.04 23.97
CA ASN A 26 -21.15 1.13 24.42
C ASN A 26 -20.14 1.88 25.29
N PRO A 27 -20.31 1.94 26.60
CA PRO A 27 -19.23 2.20 27.55
C PRO A 27 -18.82 0.86 28.17
N GLU A 28 -17.56 0.60 28.16
CA GLU A 28 -16.76 -0.22 29.05
C GLU A 28 -15.72 -1.02 28.25
N GLU A 29 -14.55 -0.65 28.53
CA GLU A 29 -13.30 -1.18 29.09
C GLU A 29 -12.11 -0.58 28.33
N GLY A 30 -11.12 0.00 28.93
CA GLY A 30 -10.27 -0.19 30.01
C GLY A 30 -9.15 0.85 29.96
N MET A 31 -8.94 1.44 31.08
CA MET A 31 -7.95 2.45 31.42
C MET A 31 -6.53 1.88 31.32
N SER A 32 -5.65 2.49 30.54
CA SER A 32 -4.20 2.40 30.77
C SER A 32 -3.50 3.66 30.27
N SER A 33 -2.99 4.39 31.22
CA SER A 33 -2.17 5.58 31.10
C SER A 33 -0.77 5.25 30.58
N LYS A 34 -0.28 6.00 29.57
CA LYS A 34 1.16 6.17 29.31
C LYS A 34 1.48 7.61 28.91
N PRO A 35 2.69 8.07 29.21
CA PRO A 35 3.01 9.49 29.32
C PRO A 35 3.31 10.17 27.98
N LYS A 36 3.00 11.47 27.95
CA LYS A 36 3.29 12.39 26.87
C LYS A 36 4.80 12.62 26.76
N THR A 37 5.35 12.40 25.60
CA THR A 37 6.61 13.04 25.19
C THR A 37 6.29 13.94 23.99
N GLU A 38 6.49 15.23 24.21
CA GLU A 38 6.33 16.27 23.21
C GLU A 38 7.42 16.16 22.16
N SER A 39 7.03 15.99 20.91
CA SER A 39 7.79 16.47 19.75
C SER A 39 6.78 16.99 18.73
N GLN A 40 6.61 18.32 18.73
CA GLN A 40 5.88 19.06 17.73
C GLN A 40 6.59 18.91 16.39
N THR A 41 5.95 18.21 15.44
CA THR A 41 6.22 18.39 14.01
C THR A 41 4.93 18.07 13.27
N ASN A 42 4.32 19.12 12.71
CA ASN A 42 3.31 19.16 11.66
C ASN A 42 2.38 17.94 11.50
N GLN A 43 1.35 17.85 12.32
CA GLN A 43 0.17 17.03 12.11
C GLN A 43 -0.94 17.86 11.46
N ASP A 44 -0.81 18.10 10.15
CA ASP A 44 -1.96 18.28 9.27
C ASP A 44 -2.28 16.91 8.63
N SER A 45 -2.41 15.88 9.44
CA SER A 45 -3.06 14.64 9.03
C SER A 45 -4.56 14.81 9.22
N GLU A 46 -5.20 15.17 8.12
CA GLU A 46 -6.62 15.21 7.90
C GLU A 46 -7.31 14.00 8.55
N ASP A 47 -8.19 14.23 9.50
CA ASP A 47 -9.28 13.31 9.87
C ASP A 47 -10.15 13.04 8.63
N LYS A 48 -9.64 12.25 7.69
CA LYS A 48 -10.45 11.57 6.69
C LYS A 48 -11.27 10.55 7.45
N VAL A 49 -12.56 10.79 7.52
CA VAL A 49 -13.53 9.75 7.87
C VAL A 49 -13.50 8.76 6.69
N ASP A 50 -12.53 7.85 6.71
CA ASP A 50 -12.51 6.74 5.75
C ASP A 50 -13.77 5.93 5.98
N CYS A 51 -14.68 6.02 5.00
CA CYS A 51 -15.85 5.16 4.95
C CYS A 51 -15.35 3.74 4.68
N PRO A 52 -15.63 2.74 5.55
CA PRO A 52 -15.21 1.37 5.30
C PRO A 52 -15.61 0.96 3.88
N LYS A 53 -14.76 0.21 3.20
CA LYS A 53 -14.94 -0.24 1.80
C LYS A 53 -16.33 -0.81 1.52
N GLU A 54 -16.88 -1.56 2.47
CA GLU A 54 -18.24 -2.11 2.40
C GLU A 54 -19.32 -1.01 2.33
N GLN A 55 -19.13 0.07 3.09
CA GLN A 55 -20.06 1.20 3.04
C GLN A 55 -19.98 1.92 1.70
N LEU A 56 -18.80 2.09 1.12
CA LEU A 56 -18.64 2.72 -0.19
C LEU A 56 -19.31 1.91 -1.31
N GLN A 57 -19.15 0.58 -1.28
CA GLN A 57 -19.84 -0.33 -2.20
C GLN A 57 -21.35 -0.29 -2.02
N HIS A 58 -21.83 -0.24 -0.78
CA HIS A 58 -23.25 -0.11 -0.48
C HIS A 58 -23.82 1.19 -1.04
N TYR A 59 -23.18 2.35 -0.76
CA TYR A 59 -23.63 3.64 -1.30
C TYR A 59 -23.59 3.68 -2.82
N ASN A 60 -22.61 3.06 -3.48
CA ASN A 60 -22.56 3.00 -4.94
C ASN A 60 -23.73 2.18 -5.53
N LYS A 61 -24.06 1.02 -4.93
CA LYS A 61 -25.23 0.22 -5.33
C LYS A 61 -26.53 0.99 -5.15
N MET A 62 -26.69 1.67 -3.99
CA MET A 62 -27.86 2.47 -3.70
C MET A 62 -27.98 3.69 -4.63
N ALA A 63 -26.87 4.31 -5.00
CA ALA A 63 -26.85 5.41 -5.97
C ALA A 63 -27.23 4.95 -7.37
N LEU A 64 -26.81 3.76 -7.80
CA LEU A 64 -27.26 3.16 -9.06
C LEU A 64 -28.77 2.89 -9.06
N LEU A 65 -29.28 2.36 -7.95
CA LEU A 65 -30.73 2.14 -7.77
C LEU A 65 -31.49 3.47 -7.79
N SER A 66 -30.97 4.51 -7.11
CA SER A 66 -31.54 5.86 -7.11
C SER A 66 -31.61 6.46 -8.51
N MET A 67 -30.52 6.30 -9.29
CA MET A 67 -30.46 6.75 -10.69
C MET A 67 -31.52 6.05 -11.54
N GLY A 68 -31.65 4.72 -11.45
CA GLY A 68 -32.65 3.95 -12.17
C GLY A 68 -34.10 4.37 -11.81
N LEU A 69 -34.37 4.49 -10.50
CA LEU A 69 -35.71 4.89 -10.01
C LEU A 69 -36.05 6.33 -10.41
N SER A 70 -35.08 7.24 -10.38
CA SER A 70 -35.24 8.62 -10.82
C SER A 70 -35.52 8.71 -12.33
N GLY A 71 -34.89 7.83 -13.13
CA GLY A 71 -35.18 7.70 -14.55
C GLY A 71 -36.60 7.21 -14.82
N ILE A 72 -37.05 6.15 -14.13
CA ILE A 72 -38.43 5.64 -14.24
C ILE A 72 -39.42 6.72 -13.83
N ARG A 73 -39.18 7.42 -12.73
CA ARG A 73 -40.01 8.56 -12.29
C ARG A 73 -40.11 9.64 -13.36
N GLN A 74 -38.99 10.03 -13.92
CA GLN A 74 -38.94 11.18 -14.83
C GLN A 74 -39.58 10.90 -16.20
N PHE A 75 -39.44 9.65 -16.71
CA PHE A 75 -39.83 9.30 -18.07
C PHE A 75 -41.06 8.40 -18.15
N ILE A 76 -41.41 7.64 -17.10
CA ILE A 76 -42.44 6.59 -17.17
C ILE A 76 -43.53 6.78 -16.11
N PHE A 77 -43.19 6.92 -14.82
CA PHE A 77 -44.14 6.88 -13.72
C PHE A 77 -43.90 7.94 -12.64
N PRO A 78 -44.44 9.17 -12.78
CA PRO A 78 -44.25 10.29 -11.86
C PRO A 78 -44.57 10.02 -10.37
N PRO A 79 -45.56 9.17 -10.00
CA PRO A 79 -45.89 8.89 -8.60
C PRO A 79 -44.74 8.31 -7.74
N LEU A 80 -43.66 7.82 -8.34
CA LEU A 80 -42.46 7.36 -7.61
C LEU A 80 -41.65 8.51 -6.96
N ALA A 81 -42.13 9.75 -7.06
CA ALA A 81 -41.44 10.94 -6.57
C ALA A 81 -40.95 10.84 -5.13
N PRO A 82 -41.74 10.48 -4.10
CA PRO A 82 -41.25 10.45 -2.73
C PRO A 82 -40.18 9.38 -2.49
N ILE A 83 -40.29 8.23 -3.14
CA ILE A 83 -39.35 7.12 -2.98
C ILE A 83 -38.02 7.47 -3.65
N SER A 84 -38.03 8.02 -4.87
CA SER A 84 -36.82 8.42 -5.58
C SER A 84 -36.09 9.55 -4.85
N LEU A 85 -36.83 10.51 -4.26
CA LEU A 85 -36.24 11.59 -3.46
C LEU A 85 -35.61 11.06 -2.16
N ALA A 86 -36.28 10.17 -1.44
CA ALA A 86 -35.77 9.58 -0.22
C ALA A 86 -34.47 8.80 -0.48
N LEU A 87 -34.43 8.03 -1.58
CA LEU A 87 -33.23 7.28 -1.96
C LEU A 87 -32.09 8.21 -2.41
N TYR A 88 -32.39 9.27 -3.14
CA TYR A 88 -31.43 10.32 -3.50
C TYR A 88 -30.82 10.95 -2.24
N ILE A 89 -31.67 11.37 -1.28
CA ILE A 89 -31.19 11.97 -0.01
C ILE A 89 -30.28 11.00 0.73
N TYR A 90 -30.66 9.73 0.83
CA TYR A 90 -29.84 8.71 1.46
C TYR A 90 -28.45 8.60 0.82
N THR A 91 -28.38 8.56 -0.49
CA THR A 91 -27.11 8.44 -1.23
C THR A 91 -26.27 9.72 -1.20
N ALA A 92 -26.91 10.88 -0.97
CA ALA A 92 -26.23 12.16 -0.83
C ALA A 92 -25.63 12.41 0.58
N ILE A 93 -25.98 11.62 1.61
CA ILE A 93 -25.52 11.82 2.99
C ILE A 93 -23.99 11.92 3.11
N PRO A 94 -23.17 11.01 2.52
CA PRO A 94 -21.71 11.13 2.63
C PRO A 94 -21.19 12.44 2.03
N TYR A 95 -21.74 12.84 0.90
CA TYR A 95 -21.40 14.08 0.23
C TYR A 95 -21.80 15.33 1.05
N MET A 96 -22.98 15.31 1.66
CA MET A 96 -23.44 16.39 2.53
C MET A 96 -22.55 16.56 3.76
N ARG A 97 -21.96 15.48 4.28
CA ARG A 97 -20.97 15.54 5.35
C ARG A 97 -19.69 16.25 4.92
N ASP A 98 -19.23 15.99 3.68
CA ASP A 98 -18.06 16.68 3.12
C ASP A 98 -18.33 18.19 2.99
N VAL A 99 -19.54 18.57 2.53
CA VAL A 99 -19.97 19.99 2.45
C VAL A 99 -20.09 20.63 3.84
N GLU A 100 -20.70 19.93 4.81
CA GLU A 100 -20.81 20.41 6.20
C GLU A 100 -19.40 20.64 6.81
N LYS A 101 -18.47 19.72 6.61
CA LYS A 101 -17.08 19.86 7.07
C LYS A 101 -16.44 21.12 6.48
N ALA A 102 -16.55 21.32 5.17
CA ALA A 102 -15.99 22.48 4.49
C ALA A 102 -16.56 23.81 5.02
N LEU A 103 -17.88 23.91 5.15
CA LEU A 103 -18.56 25.16 5.56
C LEU A 103 -18.44 25.47 7.04
N ILE A 104 -18.59 24.45 7.92
CA ILE A 104 -18.70 24.67 9.36
C ILE A 104 -17.35 24.49 10.06
N LYS A 105 -16.58 23.42 9.73
CA LYS A 105 -15.32 23.09 10.38
C LYS A 105 -14.17 23.88 9.77
N ASP A 106 -14.04 23.86 8.45
CA ASP A 106 -12.90 24.47 7.75
C ASP A 106 -13.17 25.91 7.34
N LYS A 107 -14.43 26.37 7.40
CA LYS A 107 -14.90 27.72 7.01
C LYS A 107 -14.42 28.14 5.61
N LYS A 108 -14.35 27.18 4.70
CA LYS A 108 -13.92 27.37 3.31
C LYS A 108 -15.04 27.05 2.34
N ILE A 109 -15.15 27.84 1.28
CA ILE A 109 -16.02 27.56 0.14
C ILE A 109 -15.18 26.79 -0.86
N ASP A 110 -15.27 25.46 -0.80
CA ASP A 110 -14.54 24.56 -1.68
C ASP A 110 -15.40 24.07 -2.85
N VAL A 111 -14.81 23.22 -3.69
CA VAL A 111 -15.47 22.62 -4.84
C VAL A 111 -16.70 21.79 -4.43
N ASN A 112 -16.76 21.19 -3.23
CA ASN A 112 -17.94 20.43 -2.77
C ASN A 112 -19.12 21.36 -2.57
N VAL A 113 -18.91 22.55 -1.99
CA VAL A 113 -19.97 23.56 -1.83
C VAL A 113 -20.51 24.00 -3.17
N LEU A 114 -19.65 24.22 -4.17
CA LEU A 114 -20.05 24.62 -5.51
C LEU A 114 -20.97 23.58 -6.17
N PHE A 115 -20.58 22.30 -6.12
CA PHE A 115 -21.41 21.22 -6.67
C PHE A 115 -22.71 21.02 -5.88
N PHE A 116 -22.71 21.24 -4.58
CA PHE A 116 -23.93 21.22 -3.77
C PHE A 116 -24.94 22.27 -4.24
N VAL A 117 -24.48 23.45 -4.59
CA VAL A 117 -25.33 24.49 -5.19
C VAL A 117 -25.88 24.02 -6.55
N ALA A 118 -25.06 23.39 -7.40
CA ALA A 118 -25.52 22.83 -8.67
C ALA A 118 -26.59 21.76 -8.47
N ASP A 119 -26.43 20.87 -7.49
CA ASP A 119 -27.39 19.84 -7.15
C ASP A 119 -28.74 20.44 -6.70
N ILE A 120 -28.70 21.48 -5.85
CA ILE A 120 -29.91 22.21 -5.44
C ILE A 120 -30.62 22.81 -6.66
N LEU A 121 -29.89 23.43 -7.57
CA LEU A 121 -30.50 24.00 -8.79
C LEU A 121 -31.08 22.91 -9.69
N THR A 122 -30.42 21.77 -9.81
CA THR A 122 -30.91 20.63 -10.59
C THR A 122 -32.20 20.01 -10.00
N LEU A 123 -32.25 19.89 -8.67
CA LEU A 123 -33.44 19.44 -7.95
C LEU A 123 -34.60 20.46 -8.07
N TYR A 124 -34.26 21.76 -8.03
CA TYR A 124 -35.24 22.84 -8.20
C TYR A 124 -36.01 22.76 -9.53
N VAL A 125 -35.34 22.35 -10.59
CA VAL A 125 -35.90 22.18 -11.93
C VAL A 125 -36.54 20.80 -12.15
N ASN A 126 -36.69 20.00 -11.09
CA ASN A 126 -37.20 18.62 -11.15
C ASN A 126 -36.37 17.64 -12.00
N GLN A 127 -35.07 17.93 -12.23
CA GLN A 127 -34.16 17.06 -12.99
C GLN A 127 -33.53 16.01 -12.08
N TYR A 128 -34.32 15.18 -11.43
CA TYR A 128 -33.85 14.19 -10.44
C TYR A 128 -32.93 13.12 -11.03
N PHE A 129 -33.18 12.75 -12.29
CA PHE A 129 -32.29 11.81 -12.97
C PHE A 129 -30.85 12.36 -13.09
N ALA A 130 -30.72 13.62 -13.50
CA ALA A 130 -29.41 14.25 -13.63
C ALA A 130 -28.67 14.38 -12.28
N ALA A 131 -29.40 14.76 -11.22
CA ALA A 131 -28.83 14.83 -9.87
C ALA A 131 -28.39 13.43 -9.36
N SER A 132 -29.24 12.40 -9.52
CA SER A 132 -28.90 11.03 -9.11
C SER A 132 -27.75 10.45 -9.93
N PHE A 133 -27.66 10.77 -11.22
CA PHE A 133 -26.54 10.39 -12.08
C PHE A 133 -25.23 11.01 -11.59
N GLY A 134 -25.24 12.29 -11.22
CA GLY A 134 -24.07 12.99 -10.68
C GLY A 134 -23.54 12.33 -9.40
N ILE A 135 -24.42 12.01 -8.45
CA ILE A 135 -24.05 11.32 -7.21
C ILE A 135 -23.56 9.90 -7.48
N TRP A 136 -24.20 9.14 -8.37
CA TRP A 136 -23.71 7.82 -8.74
C TRP A 136 -22.33 7.88 -9.39
N LEU A 137 -22.08 8.83 -10.29
CA LEU A 137 -20.78 9.02 -10.92
C LEU A 137 -19.69 9.34 -9.88
N MET A 138 -20.02 10.17 -8.88
CA MET A 138 -19.11 10.51 -7.79
C MET A 138 -18.76 9.28 -6.92
N HIS A 139 -19.75 8.48 -6.54
CA HIS A 139 -19.50 7.25 -5.77
C HIS A 139 -18.69 6.23 -6.58
N THR A 140 -18.98 6.08 -7.88
CA THR A 140 -18.23 5.20 -8.78
C THR A 140 -16.79 5.67 -8.92
N GLY A 141 -16.55 6.98 -9.03
CA GLY A 141 -15.22 7.56 -9.07
C GLY A 141 -14.42 7.28 -7.78
N LYS A 142 -15.01 7.55 -6.62
CA LYS A 142 -14.39 7.23 -5.32
C LYS A 142 -14.08 5.73 -5.19
N MET A 143 -15.00 4.85 -5.59
CA MET A 143 -14.82 3.40 -5.55
C MET A 143 -13.70 2.94 -6.49
N SER A 144 -13.58 3.53 -7.68
CA SER A 144 -12.52 3.21 -8.64
C SER A 144 -11.14 3.59 -8.12
N ILE A 145 -11.03 4.74 -7.44
CA ILE A 145 -9.78 5.18 -6.78
C ILE A 145 -9.41 4.20 -5.67
N GLU A 146 -10.36 3.83 -4.81
CA GLU A 146 -10.10 2.93 -3.69
C GLU A 146 -9.69 1.53 -4.16
N LYS A 147 -10.37 1.01 -5.19
CA LYS A 147 -9.96 -0.26 -5.81
C LYS A 147 -8.55 -0.20 -6.39
N ALA A 148 -8.20 0.87 -7.09
CA ALA A 148 -6.88 1.03 -7.66
C ALA A 148 -5.79 1.15 -6.57
N LYS A 149 -6.10 1.79 -5.44
CA LYS A 149 -5.22 1.83 -4.26
C LYS A 149 -5.01 0.44 -3.66
N ASP A 150 -6.09 -0.32 -3.47
CA ASP A 150 -6.00 -1.69 -2.94
C ASP A 150 -5.16 -2.61 -3.84
N ASP A 151 -5.38 -2.53 -5.16
CA ASP A 151 -4.60 -3.31 -6.12
C ASP A 151 -3.10 -2.93 -6.06
N SER A 152 -2.78 -1.63 -5.90
CA SER A 152 -1.41 -1.16 -5.75
C SER A 152 -0.79 -1.59 -4.40
N LYS A 153 -1.56 -1.55 -3.30
CA LYS A 153 -1.12 -2.01 -1.98
C LYS A 153 -0.81 -3.51 -1.99
N LYS A 154 -1.69 -4.32 -2.60
CA LYS A 154 -1.44 -5.75 -2.77
C LYS A 154 -0.15 -6.04 -3.52
N MET A 155 0.09 -5.37 -4.64
CA MET A 155 1.31 -5.57 -5.42
C MET A 155 2.59 -5.26 -4.64
N ILE A 156 2.55 -4.30 -3.71
CA ILE A 156 3.70 -4.00 -2.83
C ILE A 156 3.83 -5.08 -1.77
N SER A 157 2.73 -5.48 -1.13
CA SER A 157 2.72 -6.49 -0.07
C SER A 157 3.24 -7.85 -0.56
N ASP A 158 2.81 -8.26 -1.76
CA ASP A 158 3.20 -9.55 -2.37
C ASP A 158 4.72 -9.69 -2.56
N VAL A 159 5.46 -8.55 -2.70
CA VAL A 159 6.92 -8.55 -2.82
C VAL A 159 7.60 -8.92 -1.49
N PHE A 160 6.93 -8.67 -0.36
CA PHE A 160 7.49 -8.85 0.99
C PHE A 160 6.89 -10.06 1.74
N GLU A 161 5.95 -10.81 1.15
CA GLU A 161 5.24 -11.93 1.79
C GLU A 161 6.02 -13.26 1.85
N GLN A 162 7.35 -13.26 1.90
CA GLN A 162 8.16 -14.47 2.04
C GLN A 162 8.46 -14.86 3.51
N ILE A 163 7.58 -14.46 4.46
CA ILE A 163 7.76 -14.82 5.87
C ILE A 163 7.12 -16.19 6.12
N PRO A 164 7.83 -17.14 6.77
CA PRO A 164 7.27 -18.44 7.17
C PRO A 164 6.04 -18.25 8.06
N GLN A 165 5.07 -19.16 7.96
CA GLN A 165 3.87 -19.11 8.81
C GLN A 165 4.09 -19.68 10.20
N THR A 166 5.10 -20.56 10.36
CA THR A 166 5.48 -21.20 11.61
C THR A 166 6.95 -20.97 11.91
N ALA A 167 7.33 -21.10 13.17
CA ALA A 167 8.70 -20.99 13.66
C ALA A 167 8.93 -21.99 14.82
N TRP A 168 10.18 -22.41 15.01
CA TRP A 168 10.59 -23.27 16.11
C TRP A 168 11.09 -22.43 17.28
N ILE A 169 10.43 -22.53 18.43
CA ILE A 169 10.88 -21.89 19.68
C ILE A 169 11.43 -22.93 20.63
N LEU A 170 12.42 -22.54 21.43
CA LEU A 170 13.01 -23.35 22.46
C LEU A 170 12.29 -23.07 23.79
N VAL A 171 11.58 -24.08 24.33
CA VAL A 171 10.91 -24.02 25.63
C VAL A 171 11.44 -25.16 26.49
N ASP A 172 12.06 -24.86 27.61
CA ASP A 172 12.65 -25.88 28.53
C ASP A 172 13.55 -26.88 27.79
N ASP A 173 14.44 -26.39 26.90
CA ASP A 173 15.34 -27.16 26.03
C ASP A 173 14.65 -28.09 25.01
N VAL A 174 13.33 -27.91 24.77
CA VAL A 174 12.59 -28.64 23.76
C VAL A 174 12.17 -27.70 22.62
N GLU A 175 12.38 -28.12 21.39
CA GLU A 175 11.95 -27.37 20.20
C GLU A 175 10.44 -27.59 19.97
N VAL A 176 9.67 -26.52 19.97
CA VAL A 176 8.23 -26.52 19.75
C VAL A 176 7.89 -25.66 18.55
N GLU A 177 7.17 -26.22 17.58
CA GLU A 177 6.68 -25.46 16.43
C GLU A 177 5.46 -24.62 16.83
N VAL A 178 5.53 -23.30 16.58
CA VAL A 178 4.45 -22.35 16.88
C VAL A 178 4.16 -21.48 15.66
N PRO A 179 2.92 -21.00 15.53
CA PRO A 179 2.60 -19.96 14.52
C PRO A 179 3.41 -18.69 14.79
N ILE A 180 3.96 -18.06 13.74
CA ILE A 180 4.80 -16.85 13.87
C ILE A 180 4.10 -15.69 14.61
N LYS A 181 2.77 -15.59 14.52
CA LYS A 181 1.94 -14.61 15.24
C LYS A 181 1.95 -14.76 16.76
N ASP A 182 2.30 -15.94 17.25
CA ASP A 182 2.33 -16.27 18.68
C ASP A 182 3.73 -16.05 19.28
N VAL A 183 4.75 -15.83 18.45
CA VAL A 183 6.13 -15.55 18.86
C VAL A 183 6.23 -14.15 19.48
N LYS A 184 6.82 -14.06 20.67
CA LYS A 184 6.94 -12.83 21.46
C LYS A 184 8.39 -12.38 21.59
N ALA A 185 8.57 -11.10 21.95
CA ALA A 185 9.89 -10.58 22.31
C ALA A 185 10.45 -11.34 23.53
N ASN A 186 11.74 -11.68 23.47
CA ASN A 186 12.52 -12.49 24.38
C ASN A 186 12.32 -14.02 24.25
N ASP A 187 11.47 -14.53 23.37
CA ASP A 187 11.48 -15.96 23.01
C ASP A 187 12.83 -16.33 22.37
N ILE A 188 13.20 -17.59 22.47
CA ILE A 188 14.40 -18.11 21.79
C ILE A 188 13.93 -18.92 20.60
N LEU A 189 14.33 -18.47 19.40
CA LEU A 189 13.99 -19.08 18.13
C LEU A 189 15.16 -19.94 17.66
N VAL A 190 14.87 -21.13 17.14
CA VAL A 190 15.85 -22.02 16.52
C VAL A 190 15.65 -21.97 15.02
N VAL A 191 16.71 -21.64 14.27
CA VAL A 191 16.68 -21.59 12.80
C VAL A 191 17.84 -22.38 12.23
N GLN A 192 17.59 -23.15 11.18
CA GLN A 192 18.53 -24.09 10.58
C GLN A 192 18.82 -23.77 9.13
N THR A 193 19.80 -24.46 8.57
CA THR A 193 20.18 -24.35 7.16
C THR A 193 19.00 -24.52 6.23
N GLY A 194 18.82 -23.57 5.32
CA GLY A 194 17.74 -23.53 4.32
C GLY A 194 16.47 -22.82 4.79
N GLU A 195 16.39 -22.44 6.06
CA GLU A 195 15.22 -21.74 6.61
C GLU A 195 15.36 -20.24 6.52
N VAL A 196 14.21 -19.56 6.41
CA VAL A 196 14.08 -18.10 6.46
C VAL A 196 13.95 -17.67 7.92
N ILE A 197 14.73 -16.70 8.34
CA ILE A 197 14.64 -16.09 9.67
C ILE A 197 13.35 -15.26 9.71
N PRO A 198 12.38 -15.54 10.61
CA PRO A 198 11.09 -14.86 10.60
C PRO A 198 10.99 -13.63 11.51
N VAL A 199 12.06 -13.31 12.25
CA VAL A 199 12.09 -12.26 13.29
C VAL A 199 13.36 -11.41 13.21
N ASP A 200 13.33 -10.22 13.82
CA ASP A 200 14.57 -9.49 14.10
C ASP A 200 15.05 -9.89 15.50
N GLY A 201 16.33 -10.21 15.64
CA GLY A 201 16.88 -10.68 16.90
C GLY A 201 18.40 -10.62 16.99
N VAL A 202 18.91 -11.18 18.08
CA VAL A 202 20.35 -11.35 18.34
C VAL A 202 20.66 -12.82 18.53
N ILE A 203 21.73 -13.29 17.93
CA ILE A 203 22.19 -14.69 18.09
C ILE A 203 22.68 -14.89 19.51
N LEU A 204 22.08 -15.83 20.21
CA LEU A 204 22.53 -16.25 21.55
C LEU A 204 23.60 -17.33 21.49
N GLU A 205 23.48 -18.24 20.52
CA GLU A 205 24.34 -19.42 20.38
C GLU A 205 24.36 -19.89 18.92
N GLY A 206 25.50 -20.39 18.48
CA GLY A 206 25.68 -20.96 17.16
C GLY A 206 26.43 -20.05 16.21
N LEU A 207 26.69 -20.56 15.01
CA LEU A 207 27.34 -19.88 13.91
C LEU A 207 26.57 -20.21 12.61
N ALA A 208 26.28 -19.20 11.81
CA ALA A 208 25.61 -19.39 10.54
C ALA A 208 26.16 -18.45 9.46
N THR A 209 26.12 -18.94 8.24
CA THR A 209 26.29 -18.14 7.04
C THR A 209 24.90 -17.73 6.56
N ILE A 210 24.63 -16.43 6.55
CA ILE A 210 23.29 -15.86 6.28
C ILE A 210 23.33 -15.05 4.98
N ASP A 211 22.40 -15.36 4.09
CA ASP A 211 22.11 -14.53 2.92
C ASP A 211 21.25 -13.34 3.35
N GLN A 212 21.83 -12.16 3.27
CA GLN A 212 21.20 -10.89 3.60
C GLN A 212 20.95 -10.01 2.36
N GLN A 213 21.08 -10.57 1.18
CA GLN A 213 21.00 -9.82 -0.09
C GLN A 213 19.69 -9.05 -0.22
N SER A 214 18.56 -9.64 0.18
CA SER A 214 17.24 -9.00 0.18
C SER A 214 17.17 -7.75 1.06
N PHE A 215 18.07 -7.62 2.04
CA PHE A 215 18.10 -6.54 3.01
C PHE A 215 19.24 -5.53 2.75
N THR A 216 20.44 -6.02 2.45
CA THR A 216 21.65 -5.19 2.26
C THR A 216 21.94 -4.90 0.79
N GLY A 217 21.41 -5.71 -0.14
CA GLY A 217 21.74 -5.68 -1.56
C GLY A 217 23.08 -6.35 -1.90
N GLU A 218 23.85 -6.84 -0.92
CA GLU A 218 25.12 -7.50 -1.14
C GLU A 218 24.93 -8.99 -1.37
N SER A 219 25.47 -9.52 -2.46
CA SER A 219 25.39 -10.94 -2.82
C SER A 219 26.35 -11.84 -2.03
N GLN A 220 27.27 -11.27 -1.25
CA GLN A 220 28.17 -12.03 -0.40
C GLN A 220 27.48 -12.36 0.92
N PRO A 221 27.29 -13.66 1.25
CA PRO A 221 26.71 -14.06 2.52
C PRO A 221 27.58 -13.61 3.70
N ALA A 222 26.92 -13.21 4.77
CA ALA A 222 27.59 -12.79 6.00
C ALA A 222 27.71 -13.96 6.98
N GLU A 223 28.92 -14.17 7.53
CA GLU A 223 29.09 -15.06 8.70
C GLU A 223 28.66 -14.32 9.96
N LYS A 224 27.73 -14.92 10.71
CA LYS A 224 27.15 -14.37 11.93
C LYS A 224 27.25 -15.36 13.06
N GLY A 225 27.69 -14.87 14.22
CA GLY A 225 27.87 -15.64 15.45
C GLY A 225 27.20 -14.99 16.66
N GLU A 226 27.54 -15.50 17.84
CA GLU A 226 27.00 -15.02 19.10
C GLU A 226 27.17 -13.52 19.28
N GLY A 227 26.07 -12.82 19.64
CA GLY A 227 26.01 -11.37 19.80
C GLY A 227 25.69 -10.59 18.54
N ASP A 228 25.69 -11.21 17.37
CA ASP A 228 25.37 -10.54 16.11
C ASP A 228 23.86 -10.38 15.91
N CYS A 229 23.47 -9.25 15.27
CA CYS A 229 22.09 -9.00 14.90
C CYS A 229 21.71 -9.74 13.61
N VAL A 230 20.51 -10.29 13.58
CA VAL A 230 19.87 -10.90 12.41
C VAL A 230 18.52 -10.25 12.13
N PHE A 231 18.10 -10.27 10.87
CA PHE A 231 16.90 -9.60 10.40
C PHE A 231 15.91 -10.57 9.77
N ALA A 232 14.64 -10.25 9.92
CA ALA A 232 13.55 -11.01 9.27
C ALA A 232 13.73 -11.06 7.75
N SER A 233 13.29 -12.16 7.13
CA SER A 233 13.38 -12.44 5.67
C SER A 233 14.80 -12.64 5.14
N THR A 234 15.79 -12.90 5.98
CA THR A 234 17.10 -13.39 5.58
C THR A 234 17.14 -14.91 5.65
N VAL A 235 18.00 -15.57 4.88
CA VAL A 235 18.03 -17.03 4.72
C VAL A 235 19.32 -17.61 5.28
N ILE A 236 19.25 -18.66 6.09
CA ILE A 236 20.43 -19.40 6.55
C ILE A 236 20.93 -20.33 5.45
N LEU A 237 22.08 -20.05 4.87
CA LEU A 237 22.71 -20.90 3.85
C LEU A 237 23.45 -22.11 4.46
N ALA A 238 24.05 -21.91 5.62
CA ALA A 238 24.77 -22.98 6.36
C ALA A 238 24.79 -22.65 7.84
N GLY A 239 24.68 -23.68 8.69
CA GLY A 239 24.74 -23.57 10.15
C GLY A 239 23.39 -23.71 10.83
N ARG A 240 23.40 -23.49 12.13
CA ARG A 240 22.22 -23.48 13.02
C ARG A 240 22.47 -22.46 14.12
N ILE A 241 21.49 -21.65 14.41
CA ILE A 241 21.56 -20.58 15.40
C ILE A 241 20.33 -20.53 16.29
N ASN A 242 20.55 -20.13 17.54
CA ASN A 242 19.50 -19.79 18.49
C ASN A 242 19.41 -18.25 18.56
N ILE A 243 18.25 -17.70 18.25
CA ILE A 243 18.01 -16.26 18.13
C ILE A 243 17.13 -15.81 19.28
N LYS A 244 17.58 -14.83 20.05
CA LYS A 244 16.70 -14.11 20.99
C LYS A 244 15.89 -13.08 20.21
N VAL A 245 14.58 -13.24 20.24
CA VAL A 245 13.63 -12.36 19.52
C VAL A 245 13.63 -10.97 20.14
N LEU A 246 13.93 -9.96 19.34
CA LEU A 246 13.78 -8.55 19.70
C LEU A 246 12.46 -8.01 19.18
N LYS A 247 12.13 -8.32 17.92
CA LYS A 247 10.91 -7.88 17.24
C LYS A 247 10.32 -9.01 16.43
N SER A 248 9.00 -9.16 16.48
CA SER A 248 8.27 -10.19 15.73
C SER A 248 7.06 -9.60 14.99
N GLY A 249 6.61 -10.27 13.95
CA GLY A 249 5.42 -9.90 13.19
C GLY A 249 5.48 -8.48 12.62
N ARG A 250 4.53 -7.61 12.99
CA ARG A 250 4.42 -6.23 12.47
C ARG A 250 5.51 -5.29 12.96
N ASP A 251 6.20 -5.62 14.04
CA ASP A 251 7.22 -4.75 14.62
C ASP A 251 8.60 -4.96 13.99
N THR A 252 8.77 -5.95 13.11
CA THR A 252 10.02 -6.20 12.40
C THR A 252 10.42 -5.02 11.52
N THR A 253 11.70 -4.87 11.28
CA THR A 253 12.26 -3.81 10.42
C THR A 253 11.69 -3.88 9.01
N LEU A 254 11.54 -5.09 8.47
CA LEU A 254 10.95 -5.30 7.15
C LEU A 254 9.46 -4.89 7.10
N SER A 255 8.68 -5.24 8.12
CA SER A 255 7.29 -4.83 8.23
C SER A 255 7.14 -3.32 8.30
N SER A 256 8.02 -2.65 9.06
CA SER A 256 8.05 -1.19 9.15
C SER A 256 8.35 -0.53 7.80
N ILE A 257 9.27 -1.11 7.00
CA ILE A 257 9.56 -0.66 5.63
C ILE A 257 8.33 -0.85 4.74
N ASN A 258 7.67 -2.00 4.82
CA ASN A 258 6.45 -2.29 4.06
C ASN A 258 5.33 -1.30 4.40
N ASP A 259 5.11 -1.00 5.68
CA ASP A 259 4.13 -0.02 6.12
C ASP A 259 4.42 1.39 5.58
N ILE A 260 5.69 1.84 5.59
CA ILE A 260 6.10 3.10 4.98
C ILE A 260 5.78 3.11 3.48
N LEU A 261 6.05 2.02 2.78
CA LEU A 261 5.77 1.90 1.34
C LEU A 261 4.27 1.91 1.05
N ILE A 262 3.47 1.20 1.83
CA ILE A 262 2.00 1.17 1.70
C ILE A 262 1.42 2.57 1.94
N HIS A 263 1.88 3.28 2.97
CA HIS A 263 1.44 4.64 3.25
C HIS A 263 1.86 5.65 2.18
N SER A 264 2.98 5.40 1.50
CA SER A 264 3.45 6.29 0.42
C SER A 264 2.54 6.31 -0.82
N ILE A 265 1.70 5.28 -1.00
CA ILE A 265 0.70 5.24 -2.10
C ILE A 265 -0.36 6.34 -1.94
N ASP A 266 -0.66 6.76 -0.72
CA ASP A 266 -1.67 7.78 -0.42
C ASP A 266 -1.19 9.21 -0.70
N PHE A 267 0.10 9.42 -0.98
CA PHE A 267 0.62 10.74 -1.31
C PHE A 267 0.12 11.22 -2.67
N LYS A 268 -0.49 12.40 -2.65
CA LYS A 268 -0.94 13.09 -3.86
C LYS A 268 0.27 13.62 -4.65
N SER A 269 0.19 13.52 -5.97
CA SER A 269 1.19 14.11 -6.86
C SER A 269 1.24 15.63 -6.74
N LYS A 270 2.38 16.26 -7.05
CA LYS A 270 2.52 17.73 -7.03
C LYS A 270 1.55 18.40 -8.02
N ALA A 271 1.38 17.80 -9.21
CA ALA A 271 0.44 18.29 -10.22
C ALA A 271 -1.01 18.22 -9.71
N GLN A 272 -1.39 17.14 -9.02
CA GLN A 272 -2.70 17.00 -8.41
C GLN A 272 -2.95 18.08 -7.34
N LEU A 273 -2.02 18.27 -6.40
CA LEU A 273 -2.14 19.29 -5.35
C LEU A 273 -2.29 20.69 -5.94
N LYS A 274 -1.49 21.04 -6.95
CA LYS A 274 -1.56 22.32 -7.62
C LYS A 274 -2.87 22.49 -8.40
N GLY A 275 -3.35 21.42 -9.03
CA GLY A 275 -4.64 21.42 -9.72
C GLY A 275 -5.83 21.58 -8.76
N GLU A 276 -5.81 20.91 -7.61
CA GLU A 276 -6.81 21.07 -6.54
C GLU A 276 -6.80 22.49 -5.98
N GLU A 277 -5.63 23.08 -5.74
CA GLU A 277 -5.50 24.47 -5.27
C GLU A 277 -6.08 25.48 -6.29
N TRP A 278 -5.83 25.28 -7.57
CA TRP A 278 -6.40 26.14 -8.61
C TRP A 278 -7.92 25.98 -8.72
N ALA A 279 -8.40 24.74 -8.60
CA ALA A 279 -9.82 24.47 -8.59
C ALA A 279 -10.52 25.15 -7.40
N ASP A 280 -9.94 25.08 -6.21
CA ASP A 280 -10.50 25.72 -5.03
C ASP A 280 -10.48 27.26 -5.15
N LYS A 281 -9.40 27.86 -5.70
CA LYS A 281 -9.34 29.31 -5.97
C LYS A 281 -10.37 29.76 -7.02
N ALA A 282 -10.68 28.94 -8.02
CA ALA A 282 -11.67 29.23 -9.05
C ALA A 282 -13.11 29.09 -8.55
N THR A 283 -13.35 28.44 -7.43
CA THR A 283 -14.69 28.15 -6.89
C THR A 283 -15.48 29.43 -6.58
N LEU A 284 -14.88 30.36 -5.86
CA LEU A 284 -15.56 31.59 -5.46
C LEU A 284 -15.89 32.51 -6.65
N PRO A 285 -14.98 32.79 -7.61
CA PRO A 285 -15.31 33.50 -8.83
C PRO A 285 -16.43 32.83 -9.63
N MET A 286 -16.39 31.51 -9.75
CA MET A 286 -17.40 30.76 -10.49
C MET A 286 -18.78 30.82 -9.83
N LEU A 287 -18.84 30.79 -8.50
CA LEU A 287 -20.08 30.98 -7.75
C LEU A 287 -20.65 32.38 -7.95
N GLY A 288 -19.79 33.43 -8.01
CA GLY A 288 -20.19 34.79 -8.30
C GLY A 288 -20.77 34.93 -9.71
N ILE A 289 -20.12 34.34 -10.72
CA ILE A 289 -20.62 34.31 -12.10
C ILE A 289 -21.94 33.53 -12.17
N ALA A 290 -22.05 32.41 -11.48
CA ALA A 290 -23.30 31.61 -11.42
C ALA A 290 -24.45 32.42 -10.83
N GLY A 291 -24.20 33.25 -9.81
CA GLY A 291 -25.19 34.15 -9.23
C GLY A 291 -25.70 35.18 -10.23
N ILE A 292 -24.87 35.69 -11.13
CA ILE A 292 -25.26 36.62 -12.20
C ILE A 292 -26.00 35.88 -13.34
N LEU A 293 -25.52 34.66 -13.67
CA LEU A 293 -26.16 33.88 -14.74
C LEU A 293 -27.53 33.36 -14.37
N LEU A 294 -27.81 33.06 -13.10
CA LEU A 294 -29.05 32.48 -12.64
C LEU A 294 -30.30 33.25 -13.10
N PRO A 295 -30.39 34.59 -12.92
CA PRO A 295 -31.54 35.36 -13.39
C PRO A 295 -31.57 35.58 -14.91
N VAL A 296 -30.42 35.44 -15.61
CA VAL A 296 -30.31 35.73 -17.05
C VAL A 296 -30.60 34.53 -17.92
N VAL A 297 -29.97 33.39 -17.61
CA VAL A 297 -30.04 32.15 -18.43
C VAL A 297 -30.85 31.04 -17.75
N GLY A 298 -31.26 31.26 -16.51
CA GLY A 298 -32.08 30.32 -15.74
C GLY A 298 -31.27 29.21 -15.05
N PRO A 299 -31.95 28.42 -14.19
CA PRO A 299 -31.30 27.49 -13.29
C PRO A 299 -30.62 26.29 -13.97
N VAL A 300 -31.16 25.81 -15.11
CA VAL A 300 -30.55 24.66 -15.84
C VAL A 300 -29.21 25.03 -16.41
N ALA A 301 -29.12 26.13 -17.14
CA ALA A 301 -27.89 26.57 -17.75
C ALA A 301 -26.85 26.94 -16.69
N THR A 302 -27.27 27.54 -15.58
CA THR A 302 -26.40 27.83 -14.43
C THR A 302 -25.87 26.56 -13.78
N ALA A 303 -26.68 25.53 -13.59
CA ALA A 303 -26.23 24.23 -13.06
C ALA A 303 -25.21 23.56 -13.99
N VAL A 304 -25.43 23.59 -15.32
CA VAL A 304 -24.48 23.09 -16.32
C VAL A 304 -23.19 23.85 -16.27
N PHE A 305 -23.23 25.18 -16.16
CA PHE A 305 -22.04 26.02 -15.99
C PHE A 305 -21.24 25.63 -14.76
N ILE A 306 -21.87 25.46 -13.60
CA ILE A 306 -21.21 25.03 -12.38
C ILE A 306 -20.59 23.63 -12.56
N ASN A 307 -21.31 22.68 -13.16
CA ASN A 307 -20.80 21.34 -13.42
C ASN A 307 -19.65 21.27 -14.43
N SER A 308 -19.39 22.33 -15.18
CA SER A 308 -18.23 22.44 -16.06
C SER A 308 -16.90 22.68 -15.30
N HIS A 309 -16.98 22.97 -13.99
CA HIS A 309 -15.82 23.25 -13.16
C HIS A 309 -14.84 22.07 -13.14
N ILE A 310 -13.54 22.38 -13.29
CA ILE A 310 -12.47 21.40 -13.44
C ILE A 310 -12.21 20.58 -12.18
N GLY A 311 -12.57 21.09 -10.99
CA GLY A 311 -12.21 20.52 -9.71
C GLY A 311 -12.65 19.07 -9.50
N ASN A 312 -13.89 18.73 -9.93
CA ASN A 312 -14.37 17.34 -9.81
C ASN A 312 -13.56 16.38 -10.69
N ARG A 313 -13.20 16.81 -11.88
CA ARG A 313 -12.39 16.00 -12.82
C ARG A 313 -10.98 15.78 -12.28
N ILE A 314 -10.33 16.81 -11.74
CA ILE A 314 -9.00 16.70 -11.13
C ILE A 314 -9.01 15.72 -9.96
N ARG A 315 -9.99 15.82 -9.05
CA ARG A 315 -10.09 14.98 -7.86
C ARG A 315 -10.28 13.50 -8.17
N ILE A 316 -10.85 13.16 -9.33
CA ILE A 316 -11.07 11.76 -9.75
C ILE A 316 -9.99 11.30 -10.72
N LEU A 317 -9.71 12.08 -11.78
CA LEU A 317 -8.84 11.61 -12.87
C LEU A 317 -7.35 11.66 -12.50
N ALA A 318 -6.91 12.63 -11.68
CA ALA A 318 -5.50 12.72 -11.33
C ALA A 318 -5.03 11.54 -10.47
N PRO A 319 -5.71 11.13 -9.37
CA PRO A 319 -5.35 9.92 -8.64
C PRO A 319 -5.41 8.66 -9.50
N LEU A 320 -6.45 8.49 -10.33
CA LEU A 320 -6.57 7.33 -11.22
C LEU A 320 -5.44 7.27 -12.24
N GLY A 321 -5.00 8.41 -12.78
CA GLY A 321 -3.87 8.51 -13.69
C GLY A 321 -2.57 8.04 -13.00
N THR A 322 -2.27 8.58 -11.84
CA THR A 322 -1.08 8.21 -11.06
C THR A 322 -1.07 6.72 -10.70
N LEU A 323 -2.19 6.20 -10.16
CA LEU A 323 -2.32 4.79 -9.79
C LEU A 323 -2.20 3.85 -11.00
N ASN A 324 -2.75 4.24 -12.15
CA ASN A 324 -2.61 3.46 -13.38
C ASN A 324 -1.14 3.39 -13.84
N HIS A 325 -0.38 4.49 -13.72
CA HIS A 325 1.05 4.49 -14.04
C HIS A 325 1.85 3.62 -13.06
N ILE A 326 1.56 3.69 -11.75
CA ILE A 326 2.17 2.82 -10.73
C ILE A 326 1.89 1.35 -11.07
N THR A 327 0.63 0.99 -11.33
CA THR A 327 0.23 -0.37 -11.70
C THR A 327 0.94 -0.86 -12.97
N LYS A 328 1.08 0.02 -13.97
CA LYS A 328 1.77 -0.34 -15.23
C LYS A 328 3.28 -0.53 -15.02
N ALA A 329 3.90 0.26 -14.16
CA ALA A 329 5.30 0.09 -13.76
C ALA A 329 5.50 -1.23 -13.00
N SER A 330 4.63 -1.53 -12.03
CA SER A 330 4.68 -2.78 -11.24
C SER A 330 4.55 -4.03 -12.12
N LYS A 331 3.68 -4.02 -13.14
CA LYS A 331 3.59 -5.11 -14.13
C LYS A 331 4.87 -5.33 -14.94
N LYS A 332 5.78 -4.37 -14.96
CA LYS A 332 7.10 -4.47 -15.58
C LYS A 332 8.21 -4.78 -14.57
N GLY A 333 7.86 -5.14 -13.33
CA GLY A 333 8.84 -5.42 -12.27
C GLY A 333 9.44 -4.16 -11.64
N ILE A 334 8.85 -2.96 -11.88
CA ILE A 334 9.35 -1.71 -11.33
C ILE A 334 8.47 -1.31 -10.14
N LEU A 335 9.03 -1.37 -8.93
CA LEU A 335 8.36 -0.92 -7.72
C LEU A 335 8.47 0.61 -7.60
N VAL A 336 7.33 1.29 -7.66
CA VAL A 336 7.23 2.74 -7.47
C VAL A 336 6.77 3.02 -6.05
N LYS A 337 7.64 3.60 -5.24
CA LYS A 337 7.36 3.91 -3.83
C LYS A 337 6.37 5.06 -3.65
N ASP A 338 6.38 6.06 -4.55
CA ASP A 338 5.59 7.27 -4.42
C ASP A 338 5.22 7.82 -5.81
N GLY A 339 3.95 8.22 -6.01
CA GLY A 339 3.49 8.82 -7.27
C GLY A 339 4.26 10.09 -7.66
N ARG A 340 4.82 10.83 -6.69
CA ARG A 340 5.68 12.00 -6.95
C ARG A 340 6.98 11.63 -7.65
N ALA A 341 7.49 10.40 -7.43
CA ALA A 341 8.69 9.92 -8.11
C ALA A 341 8.48 9.84 -9.63
N ILE A 342 7.29 9.43 -10.08
CA ILE A 342 6.95 9.37 -11.51
C ILE A 342 7.02 10.77 -12.16
N GLU A 343 6.50 11.80 -11.47
CA GLU A 343 6.59 13.17 -11.96
C GLU A 343 8.03 13.70 -12.01
N SER A 344 8.83 13.32 -11.00
CA SER A 344 10.22 13.76 -10.91
C SER A 344 11.12 13.13 -11.97
N LEU A 345 10.74 11.99 -12.57
CA LEU A 345 11.49 11.35 -13.65
C LEU A 345 11.69 12.26 -14.87
N CYS A 346 10.74 13.17 -15.14
CA CYS A 346 10.86 14.14 -16.24
C CYS A 346 11.93 15.21 -16.00
N GLN A 347 12.45 15.34 -14.78
CA GLN A 347 13.43 16.36 -14.37
C GLN A 347 14.80 15.75 -14.06
N VAL A 348 14.97 14.44 -14.31
CA VAL A 348 16.23 13.72 -14.08
C VAL A 348 17.24 14.14 -15.14
N ASP A 349 18.39 14.64 -14.70
CA ASP A 349 19.55 15.02 -15.51
C ASP A 349 20.77 14.12 -15.24
N THR A 350 20.77 13.42 -14.11
CA THR A 350 21.88 12.58 -13.67
C THR A 350 21.35 11.23 -13.21
N VAL A 351 21.98 10.14 -13.67
CA VAL A 351 21.64 8.76 -13.27
C VAL A 351 22.81 8.14 -12.53
N LEU A 352 22.57 7.74 -11.29
CA LEU A 352 23.50 6.98 -10.46
C LEU A 352 23.10 5.51 -10.49
N PHE A 353 24.02 4.65 -10.93
CA PHE A 353 23.80 3.20 -10.91
C PHE A 353 24.42 2.59 -9.66
N ASP A 354 23.65 1.74 -8.98
CA ASP A 354 24.21 0.84 -7.99
C ASP A 354 25.06 -0.25 -8.67
N LYS A 355 26.10 -0.73 -7.99
CA LYS A 355 27.02 -1.72 -8.56
C LYS A 355 26.42 -3.14 -8.46
N THR A 356 26.09 -3.58 -7.25
CA THR A 356 25.74 -4.97 -6.98
C THR A 356 24.28 -5.28 -7.34
N GLY A 357 24.05 -6.30 -8.16
CA GLY A 357 22.69 -6.64 -8.61
C GLY A 357 22.09 -5.70 -9.66
N THR A 358 22.78 -4.57 -10.00
CA THR A 358 22.36 -3.60 -11.02
C THR A 358 23.30 -3.61 -12.21
N LEU A 359 24.60 -3.30 -12.00
CA LEU A 359 25.64 -3.33 -13.03
C LEU A 359 26.33 -4.68 -13.11
N THR A 360 26.24 -5.49 -12.07
CA THR A 360 26.77 -6.84 -12.00
C THR A 360 25.65 -7.85 -11.87
N SER A 361 25.85 -9.07 -12.38
CA SER A 361 24.99 -10.21 -12.07
C SER A 361 25.09 -10.58 -10.59
N GLU A 362 24.00 -11.12 -10.03
CA GLU A 362 23.96 -11.58 -8.64
C GLU A 362 24.87 -12.80 -8.42
N GLU A 363 25.03 -13.65 -9.43
CA GLU A 363 25.87 -14.83 -9.37
C GLU A 363 27.22 -14.56 -10.06
N PRO A 364 28.35 -14.82 -9.36
CA PRO A 364 29.67 -14.78 -9.99
C PRO A 364 29.81 -15.90 -11.01
N GLU A 365 30.63 -15.67 -12.03
CA GLU A 365 30.96 -16.69 -13.04
C GLU A 365 32.45 -16.95 -13.09
N VAL A 366 32.84 -18.23 -13.27
CA VAL A 366 34.22 -18.60 -13.53
C VAL A 366 34.58 -18.23 -14.98
N LYS A 367 35.24 -17.08 -15.12
CA LYS A 367 35.59 -16.54 -16.44
C LYS A 367 36.83 -17.22 -17.01
N ARG A 368 37.85 -17.55 -16.20
CA ARG A 368 39.11 -18.15 -16.62
C ARG A 368 39.73 -18.93 -15.48
N ILE A 369 40.36 -20.06 -15.81
CA ILE A 369 41.16 -20.88 -14.90
C ILE A 369 42.61 -20.68 -15.27
N ILE A 370 43.47 -20.37 -14.30
CA ILE A 370 44.89 -20.18 -14.51
C ILE A 370 45.64 -21.30 -13.78
N ALA A 371 46.26 -22.18 -14.53
CA ALA A 371 47.03 -23.28 -13.97
C ALA A 371 48.43 -22.81 -13.63
N CYS A 372 48.74 -22.68 -12.32
CA CYS A 372 50.04 -22.30 -11.81
C CYS A 372 50.84 -23.55 -11.42
N GLY A 373 51.16 -24.44 -12.35
CA GLY A 373 51.91 -25.64 -12.07
C GLY A 373 51.72 -26.79 -13.04
N LYS A 374 51.86 -28.03 -12.58
CA LYS A 374 51.81 -29.24 -13.44
C LYS A 374 50.39 -29.73 -13.75
N TYR A 375 49.35 -29.16 -13.12
CA TYR A 375 47.96 -29.61 -13.30
C TYR A 375 47.27 -28.88 -14.45
N LYS A 376 46.44 -29.63 -15.19
CA LYS A 376 45.61 -29.07 -16.25
C LYS A 376 44.42 -28.32 -15.65
N GLU A 377 43.91 -27.30 -16.35
CA GLU A 377 42.74 -26.48 -15.93
C GLU A 377 41.53 -27.33 -15.50
N ASN A 378 41.20 -28.35 -16.26
CA ASN A 378 40.08 -29.25 -15.93
C ASN A 378 40.32 -30.06 -14.66
N THR A 379 41.58 -30.39 -14.34
CA THR A 379 41.91 -31.10 -13.10
C THR A 379 41.75 -30.18 -11.90
N ILE A 380 42.16 -28.92 -12.02
CA ILE A 380 41.98 -27.90 -10.99
C ILE A 380 40.53 -27.63 -10.74
N LEU A 381 39.74 -27.44 -11.80
CA LEU A 381 38.29 -27.24 -11.71
C LEU A 381 37.59 -28.44 -11.07
N GLY A 382 37.98 -29.66 -11.43
CA GLY A 382 37.42 -30.87 -10.83
C GLY A 382 37.68 -30.98 -9.32
N TYR A 383 38.89 -30.66 -8.85
CA TYR A 383 39.20 -30.62 -7.41
C TYR A 383 38.46 -29.50 -6.68
N ALA A 384 38.38 -28.30 -7.29
CA ALA A 384 37.61 -27.18 -6.73
C ALA A 384 36.13 -27.52 -6.61
N ALA A 385 35.54 -28.08 -7.69
CA ALA A 385 34.13 -28.50 -7.68
C ALA A 385 33.87 -29.61 -6.65
N ALA A 386 34.78 -30.56 -6.48
CA ALA A 386 34.64 -31.60 -5.48
C ALA A 386 34.70 -31.05 -4.04
N ALA A 387 35.57 -30.08 -3.77
CA ALA A 387 35.68 -29.43 -2.46
C ALA A 387 34.40 -28.59 -2.16
N GLU A 388 33.88 -27.89 -3.14
CA GLU A 388 32.70 -26.97 -3.02
C GLU A 388 31.33 -27.66 -3.16
N ARG A 389 31.31 -28.98 -3.45
CA ARG A 389 30.09 -29.72 -3.82
C ARG A 389 28.95 -29.61 -2.75
N ARG A 390 29.29 -29.46 -1.49
CA ARG A 390 28.36 -29.39 -0.36
C ARG A 390 28.07 -27.99 0.12
N LEU A 391 28.74 -26.98 -0.46
CA LEU A 391 28.58 -25.60 -0.07
C LEU A 391 27.56 -24.91 -0.98
N THR A 392 26.76 -24.01 -0.40
CA THR A 392 25.65 -23.35 -1.08
C THR A 392 25.91 -21.88 -1.42
N HIS A 393 27.09 -21.34 -1.05
CA HIS A 393 27.42 -19.95 -1.32
C HIS A 393 27.65 -19.67 -2.83
N PRO A 394 27.55 -18.42 -3.29
CA PRO A 394 27.58 -18.07 -4.72
C PRO A 394 28.82 -18.54 -5.47
N ILE A 395 29.99 -18.49 -4.82
CA ILE A 395 31.25 -18.94 -5.43
C ILE A 395 31.22 -20.46 -5.68
N ALA A 396 30.72 -21.25 -4.74
CA ALA A 396 30.56 -22.69 -4.90
C ALA A 396 29.65 -23.02 -6.09
N ARG A 397 28.50 -22.34 -6.18
CA ARG A 397 27.56 -22.50 -7.31
C ARG A 397 28.23 -22.17 -8.64
N ALA A 398 29.03 -21.08 -8.71
CA ALA A 398 29.75 -20.71 -9.92
C ALA A 398 30.77 -21.78 -10.36
N ILE A 399 31.54 -22.36 -9.40
CA ILE A 399 32.48 -23.41 -9.68
C ILE A 399 31.78 -24.69 -10.15
N LEU A 400 30.70 -25.09 -9.47
CA LEU A 400 29.93 -26.29 -9.84
C LEU A 400 29.28 -26.13 -11.21
N LYS A 401 28.67 -24.98 -11.49
CA LYS A 401 28.08 -24.66 -12.81
C LYS A 401 29.13 -24.73 -13.90
N LYS A 402 30.34 -24.21 -13.67
CA LYS A 402 31.43 -24.28 -14.64
C LYS A 402 31.88 -25.70 -14.86
N ALA A 403 31.97 -26.55 -13.83
CA ALA A 403 32.32 -27.95 -13.93
C ALA A 403 31.26 -28.75 -14.73
N GLU A 404 29.97 -28.43 -14.56
CA GLU A 404 28.88 -29.01 -15.33
C GLU A 404 28.94 -28.61 -16.82
N GLU A 405 29.17 -27.30 -17.11
CA GLU A 405 29.33 -26.81 -18.48
C GLU A 405 30.42 -27.56 -19.24
N VAL A 406 31.55 -27.87 -18.57
CA VAL A 406 32.67 -28.62 -19.16
C VAL A 406 32.45 -30.13 -19.07
N LYS A 407 31.31 -30.59 -18.50
CA LYS A 407 30.95 -32.00 -18.29
C LYS A 407 32.00 -32.80 -17.56
N LEU A 408 32.60 -32.22 -16.49
CA LEU A 408 33.56 -32.89 -15.65
C LEU A 408 32.87 -33.88 -14.71
N ASN A 409 33.42 -35.05 -14.57
CA ASN A 409 33.00 -36.01 -13.57
C ASN A 409 33.61 -35.58 -12.20
N ILE A 410 32.75 -35.06 -11.30
CA ILE A 410 33.18 -34.56 -9.99
C ILE A 410 33.38 -35.75 -9.05
N ALA A 411 34.59 -35.98 -8.61
CA ALA A 411 34.93 -37.06 -7.68
C ALA A 411 34.28 -36.81 -6.29
N GLU A 412 33.87 -37.88 -5.64
CA GLU A 412 33.45 -37.81 -4.23
C GLU A 412 34.72 -37.74 -3.35
N ILE A 413 34.88 -36.60 -2.67
CA ILE A 413 35.93 -36.46 -1.64
C ILE A 413 35.32 -36.98 -0.34
N GLY A 414 35.78 -38.15 0.11
CA GLY A 414 35.46 -38.68 1.45
C GLY A 414 36.04 -37.79 2.53
N ARG A 415 35.46 -37.77 3.74
CA ARG A 415 36.08 -37.14 4.93
C ARG A 415 37.41 -37.80 5.18
N ALA A 416 38.51 -37.07 5.03
CA ALA A 416 39.80 -37.51 5.55
C ALA A 416 39.69 -37.64 7.06
N SER A 417 39.70 -38.87 7.60
CA SER A 417 39.81 -39.06 9.02
C SER A 417 41.20 -38.62 9.44
N CYS A 418 41.33 -37.63 10.30
CA CYS A 418 42.59 -37.23 10.96
C CYS A 418 43.08 -38.29 11.99
N ARG A 419 43.10 -39.56 11.62
CA ARG A 419 43.51 -40.66 12.47
C ARG A 419 44.73 -41.38 11.95
N GLU A 420 45.71 -40.68 11.41
CA GLU A 420 47.06 -41.22 11.21
C GLU A 420 48.07 -40.13 11.42
N ARG A 421 48.38 -39.84 12.68
CA ARG A 421 49.70 -39.43 13.13
C ARG A 421 50.02 -40.16 14.42
N VAL A 422 50.69 -41.26 14.28
CA VAL A 422 51.62 -41.78 15.28
C VAL A 422 53.01 -41.59 14.68
#